data_b70afbc6564d0cc6d799d21d0377ddcd
#
_entry.id   b70afbc6564d0cc6d799d21d0377ddcd
#
_cell.length_a   1.000
_cell.length_b   1.000
_cell.length_c   1.000
_cell.angle_alpha   90.00
_cell.angle_beta   90.00
_cell.angle_gamma   90.00
#
_symmetry.space_group_name_H-M   'P 1'
#
loop_
_entity.id
_entity.type
_entity.pdbx_description
1 polymer ?
#
loop_
_entity_poly.entity_id
_entity_poly.type
_entity_poly.pdbx_seq_one_letter_code
_entity_poly.pdbx_strand_id
1 'polypeptide(L)'
;AGVPVCLMHWRTLQEGAFGSAAGSADHGGDVVRDVHETLERLANNALAAGVRSDNIVLDPGLGFAKTPQDNWALLKALPEFLDAEFPMLVGASRKRFLAAIREDRGVESSPLLADPATAAVTAISAQMGAWGVRVHEVDVSRDAVDVAAAWNAGAAYTGGEHASGSYANGADGGT
;
A
#
# COMPACT_ATOMS: atom_id res chain seq x y z
N ALA A 1 3.38 10.92 22.05
CA ALA A 1 2.28 11.44 21.24
C ALA A 1 1.43 10.25 20.78
N GLY A 2 0.11 10.30 20.98
CA GLY A 2 -0.80 9.20 20.62
C GLY A 2 -1.21 9.23 19.14
N VAL A 3 -0.23 9.34 18.23
CA VAL A 3 -0.46 9.37 16.79
C VAL A 3 -0.05 8.05 16.15
N PRO A 4 -0.79 7.58 15.12
CA PRO A 4 -0.40 6.40 14.37
C PRO A 4 0.96 6.58 13.67
N VAL A 5 1.73 5.51 13.62
CA VAL A 5 3.00 5.43 12.90
C VAL A 5 2.94 4.32 11.86
N CYS A 6 3.39 4.60 10.65
CA CYS A 6 3.55 3.59 9.62
C CYS A 6 5.02 3.17 9.54
N LEU A 7 5.27 1.89 9.81
CA LEU A 7 6.60 1.29 9.76
C LEU A 7 6.73 0.53 8.44
N MET A 8 7.69 0.95 7.62
CA MET A 8 7.86 0.41 6.28
C MET A 8 9.16 -0.38 6.17
N HIS A 9 9.09 -1.53 5.49
CA HIS A 9 10.29 -2.25 5.08
C HIS A 9 11.06 -1.44 4.03
N TRP A 10 12.30 -1.15 4.37
CA TRP A 10 13.24 -0.52 3.46
C TRP A 10 14.65 -1.08 3.67
N ARG A 11 15.32 -1.43 2.57
CA ARG A 11 16.76 -1.66 2.55
C ARG A 11 17.40 -0.73 1.53
N THR A 12 18.58 -0.25 1.83
CA THR A 12 19.43 0.50 0.91
C THR A 12 20.80 -0.17 0.82
N LEU A 13 21.33 -0.25 -0.38
CA LEU A 13 22.70 -0.73 -0.62
C LEU A 13 23.74 0.37 -0.44
N GLN A 14 23.30 1.62 -0.39
CA GLN A 14 24.17 2.79 -0.25
C GLN A 14 23.66 3.71 0.84
N GLU A 15 24.54 4.12 1.72
CA GLU A 15 24.25 5.12 2.74
C GLU A 15 23.80 6.43 2.09
N GLY A 16 22.62 6.94 2.49
CA GLY A 16 22.02 8.16 1.92
C GLY A 16 21.20 7.98 0.64
N ALA A 17 21.08 6.78 0.08
CA ALA A 17 20.18 6.53 -1.06
C ALA A 17 18.73 6.41 -0.60
N PHE A 18 17.81 7.14 -1.25
CA PHE A 18 16.39 7.18 -0.93
C PHE A 18 15.51 6.79 -2.12
N GLY A 19 14.38 6.13 -1.84
CA GLY A 19 13.37 5.79 -2.82
C GLY A 19 13.78 4.70 -3.79
N SER A 20 13.17 4.70 -4.98
CA SER A 20 13.39 3.72 -6.03
C SER A 20 14.81 3.74 -6.62
N ALA A 21 15.59 4.79 -6.35
CA ALA A 21 16.98 4.90 -6.76
C ALA A 21 17.93 4.02 -5.93
N ALA A 22 17.45 3.45 -4.82
CA ALA A 22 18.27 2.62 -3.92
C ALA A 22 18.68 1.25 -4.52
N GLY A 23 18.25 0.93 -5.74
CA GLY A 23 18.55 -0.35 -6.38
C GLY A 23 17.79 -1.53 -5.76
N SER A 24 18.15 -2.75 -6.18
CA SER A 24 17.65 -3.99 -5.59
C SER A 24 18.58 -4.43 -4.47
N ALA A 25 18.05 -4.65 -3.27
CA ALA A 25 18.80 -5.23 -2.17
C ALA A 25 18.87 -6.76 -2.30
N ASP A 26 19.90 -7.36 -1.72
CA ASP A 26 19.91 -8.80 -1.50
C ASP A 26 18.99 -9.14 -0.32
N HIS A 27 17.91 -9.87 -0.60
CA HIS A 27 16.93 -10.35 0.38
C HIS A 27 17.21 -11.80 0.81
N GLY A 28 18.44 -12.30 0.62
CA GLY A 28 18.82 -13.67 0.96
C GLY A 28 18.06 -14.76 0.17
N GLY A 29 17.58 -14.42 -1.02
CA GLY A 29 16.80 -15.31 -1.88
C GLY A 29 15.31 -15.47 -1.49
N ASP A 30 14.86 -14.82 -0.40
CA ASP A 30 13.48 -14.90 0.08
C ASP A 30 13.01 -13.52 0.59
N VAL A 31 12.47 -12.72 -0.33
CA VAL A 31 11.99 -11.37 -0.02
C VAL A 31 10.80 -11.38 0.94
N VAL A 32 9.94 -12.38 0.89
CA VAL A 32 8.76 -12.47 1.77
C VAL A 32 9.21 -12.63 3.22
N ARG A 33 10.11 -13.58 3.46
CA ARG A 33 10.67 -13.80 4.80
C ARG A 33 11.44 -12.58 5.30
N ASP A 34 12.30 -11.99 4.48
CA ASP A 34 13.09 -10.80 4.85
C ASP A 34 12.19 -9.63 5.25
N VAL A 35 11.12 -9.38 4.49
CA VAL A 35 10.14 -8.33 4.81
C VAL A 35 9.41 -8.65 6.10
N HIS A 36 8.98 -9.90 6.30
CA HIS A 36 8.28 -10.34 7.51
C HIS A 36 9.13 -10.12 8.77
N GLU A 37 10.34 -10.67 8.79
CA GLU A 37 11.29 -10.55 9.92
C GLU A 37 11.64 -9.08 10.22
N THR A 38 11.78 -8.27 9.15
CA THR A 38 12.10 -6.84 9.32
C THR A 38 10.93 -6.05 9.89
N LEU A 39 9.70 -6.27 9.41
CA LEU A 39 8.51 -5.59 9.91
C LEU A 39 8.23 -5.98 11.37
N GLU A 40 8.35 -7.26 11.71
CA GLU A 40 8.22 -7.74 13.10
C GLU A 40 9.24 -7.06 14.03
N ARG A 41 10.51 -7.01 13.62
CA ARG A 41 11.55 -6.32 14.38
C ARG A 41 11.28 -4.83 14.54
N LEU A 42 10.77 -4.14 13.49
CA LEU A 42 10.40 -2.73 13.57
C LEU A 42 9.24 -2.50 14.53
N ALA A 43 8.20 -3.35 14.48
CA ALA A 43 7.06 -3.29 15.39
C ALA A 43 7.51 -3.51 16.84
N ASN A 44 8.31 -4.54 17.11
CA ASN A 44 8.85 -4.82 18.45
C ASN A 44 9.70 -3.64 18.98
N ASN A 45 10.53 -3.02 18.14
CA ASN A 45 11.30 -1.86 18.53
C ASN A 45 10.40 -0.66 18.88
N ALA A 46 9.33 -0.44 18.10
CA ALA A 46 8.37 0.64 18.37
C ALA A 46 7.61 0.40 19.68
N LEU A 47 7.16 -0.83 19.94
CA LEU A 47 6.52 -1.21 21.22
C LEU A 47 7.47 -0.99 22.40
N ALA A 48 8.71 -1.43 22.28
CA ALA A 48 9.74 -1.23 23.32
C ALA A 48 10.05 0.25 23.57
N ALA A 49 9.91 1.10 22.56
CA ALA A 49 10.01 2.56 22.67
C ALA A 49 8.74 3.24 23.22
N GLY A 50 7.69 2.47 23.57
CA GLY A 50 6.45 2.99 24.15
C GLY A 50 5.40 3.42 23.14
N VAL A 51 5.52 3.05 21.88
CA VAL A 51 4.42 3.20 20.89
C VAL A 51 3.35 2.18 21.23
N ARG A 52 2.09 2.60 21.27
CA ARG A 52 0.96 1.69 21.53
C ARG A 52 0.73 0.80 20.31
N SER A 53 0.35 -0.44 20.53
CA SER A 53 0.08 -1.41 19.45
C SER A 53 -1.00 -0.93 18.46
N ASP A 54 -2.05 -0.28 18.96
CA ASP A 54 -3.15 0.29 18.16
C ASP A 54 -2.74 1.51 17.32
N ASN A 55 -1.54 2.03 17.50
CA ASN A 55 -0.94 3.11 16.71
C ASN A 55 0.10 2.62 15.69
N ILE A 56 0.30 1.31 15.54
CA ILE A 56 1.27 0.75 14.58
C ILE A 56 0.53 0.26 13.32
N VAL A 57 1.01 0.70 12.16
CA VAL A 57 0.62 0.21 10.84
C VAL A 57 1.88 -0.23 10.12
N LEU A 58 1.84 -1.34 9.40
CA LEU A 58 2.98 -1.87 8.66
C LEU A 58 2.82 -1.67 7.16
N ASP A 59 3.93 -1.46 6.43
CA ASP A 59 3.97 -1.35 4.97
C ASP A 59 5.11 -2.27 4.44
N PRO A 60 4.85 -3.22 3.54
CA PRO A 60 5.87 -4.12 2.99
C PRO A 60 6.89 -3.40 2.10
N GLY A 61 6.69 -2.11 1.81
CA GLY A 61 7.65 -1.30 1.08
C GLY A 61 7.78 -1.69 -0.39
N LEU A 62 6.67 -1.93 -1.08
CA LEU A 62 6.68 -2.22 -2.51
C LEU A 62 7.45 -1.16 -3.29
N GLY A 63 8.28 -1.57 -4.25
CA GLY A 63 9.06 -0.68 -5.10
C GLY A 63 10.27 -0.01 -4.43
N PHE A 64 10.54 -0.28 -3.15
CA PHE A 64 11.73 0.20 -2.46
C PHE A 64 12.76 -0.93 -2.34
N ALA A 65 13.91 -0.77 -3.00
CA ALA A 65 15.00 -1.74 -3.04
C ALA A 65 14.54 -3.18 -3.40
N LYS A 66 13.62 -3.29 -4.35
CA LYS A 66 12.98 -4.55 -4.77
C LYS A 66 12.91 -4.65 -6.28
N THR A 67 13.14 -5.85 -6.80
CA THR A 67 12.91 -6.17 -8.21
C THR A 67 11.42 -6.24 -8.52
N PRO A 68 11.00 -6.23 -9.80
CA PRO A 68 9.60 -6.52 -10.14
C PRO A 68 9.11 -7.86 -9.59
N GLN A 69 9.94 -8.89 -9.63
CA GLN A 69 9.63 -10.23 -9.12
C GLN A 69 9.40 -10.23 -7.61
N ASP A 70 10.24 -9.50 -6.85
CA ASP A 70 10.07 -9.33 -5.40
C ASP A 70 8.72 -8.68 -5.08
N ASN A 71 8.34 -7.64 -5.84
CA ASN A 71 7.06 -6.96 -5.62
C ASN A 71 5.87 -7.89 -5.89
N TRP A 72 5.94 -8.72 -6.92
CA TRP A 72 4.89 -9.71 -7.19
C TRP A 72 4.86 -10.83 -6.15
N ALA A 73 6.02 -11.26 -5.65
CA ALA A 73 6.09 -12.24 -4.56
C ALA A 73 5.41 -11.69 -3.28
N LEU A 74 5.68 -10.43 -2.92
CA LEU A 74 5.05 -9.79 -1.76
C LEU A 74 3.55 -9.62 -1.94
N LEU A 75 3.08 -9.21 -3.12
CA LEU A 75 1.64 -9.10 -3.38
C LEU A 75 0.95 -10.48 -3.36
N LYS A 76 1.60 -11.53 -3.84
CA LYS A 76 1.09 -12.90 -3.75
C LYS A 76 1.00 -13.37 -2.30
N ALA A 77 1.98 -13.00 -1.47
CA ALA A 77 2.03 -13.33 -0.04
C ALA A 77 1.21 -12.37 0.84
N LEU A 78 0.48 -11.40 0.25
CA LEU A 78 -0.29 -10.42 1.02
C LEU A 78 -1.21 -11.05 2.07
N PRO A 79 -1.93 -12.16 1.84
CA PRO A 79 -2.72 -12.82 2.88
C PRO A 79 -1.92 -13.17 4.14
N GLU A 80 -0.66 -13.63 3.99
CA GLU A 80 0.21 -13.96 5.12
C GLU A 80 0.54 -12.74 5.97
N PHE A 81 0.74 -11.57 5.32
CA PHE A 81 0.95 -10.30 6.01
C PHE A 81 -0.31 -9.76 6.70
N LEU A 82 -1.48 -10.04 6.13
CA LEU A 82 -2.77 -9.59 6.67
C LEU A 82 -3.21 -10.41 7.90
N ASP A 83 -2.74 -11.65 8.03
CA ASP A 83 -2.95 -12.49 9.21
C ASP A 83 -2.07 -12.09 10.40
N ALA A 84 -1.14 -11.13 10.20
CA ALA A 84 -0.28 -10.61 11.26
C ALA A 84 -1.06 -9.72 12.25
N GLU A 85 -0.44 -9.47 13.42
CA GLU A 85 -1.06 -8.69 14.51
C GLU A 85 -1.39 -7.24 14.14
N PHE A 86 -0.63 -6.64 13.20
CA PHE A 86 -0.73 -5.22 12.91
C PHE A 86 -1.41 -4.94 11.56
N PRO A 87 -2.20 -3.83 11.47
CA PRO A 87 -2.79 -3.40 10.22
C PRO A 87 -1.75 -3.21 9.12
N MET A 88 -2.09 -3.61 7.87
CA MET A 88 -1.21 -3.53 6.72
C MET A 88 -1.66 -2.44 5.74
N LEU A 89 -0.71 -1.55 5.39
CA LEU A 89 -0.87 -0.54 4.34
C LEU A 89 -0.16 -1.01 3.06
N VAL A 90 -0.83 -0.90 1.91
CA VAL A 90 -0.28 -1.29 0.61
C VAL A 90 -0.02 -0.07 -0.27
N GLY A 91 1.25 0.18 -0.60
CA GLY A 91 1.69 1.32 -1.40
C GLY A 91 2.22 0.93 -2.78
N ALA A 92 1.36 0.47 -3.70
CA ALA A 92 1.76 0.02 -5.04
C ALA A 92 1.69 1.11 -6.13
N SER A 93 1.07 2.25 -5.83
CA SER A 93 0.68 3.27 -6.81
C SER A 93 1.84 3.80 -7.65
N ARG A 94 1.66 3.76 -8.97
CA ARG A 94 2.59 4.24 -10.00
C ARG A 94 4.00 3.63 -9.92
N LYS A 95 4.12 2.46 -9.28
CA LYS A 95 5.40 1.75 -9.18
C LYS A 95 5.77 1.12 -10.53
N ARG A 96 7.07 1.10 -10.84
CA ARG A 96 7.60 0.64 -12.13
C ARG A 96 7.16 -0.77 -12.51
N PHE A 97 7.07 -1.68 -11.54
CA PHE A 97 6.64 -3.05 -11.81
C PHE A 97 5.18 -3.15 -12.33
N LEU A 98 4.32 -2.18 -11.99
CA LEU A 98 2.96 -2.08 -12.57
C LEU A 98 3.00 -1.51 -14.00
N ALA A 99 3.86 -0.52 -14.25
CA ALA A 99 4.05 0.04 -15.57
C ALA A 99 4.60 -1.01 -16.56
N ALA A 100 5.48 -1.90 -16.09
CA ALA A 100 6.07 -2.99 -16.89
C ALA A 100 5.02 -3.92 -17.52
N ILE A 101 3.85 -4.12 -16.90
CA ILE A 101 2.73 -4.89 -17.49
C ILE A 101 2.29 -4.30 -18.84
N ARG A 102 2.38 -2.99 -19.01
CA ARG A 102 2.05 -2.32 -20.27
C ARG A 102 3.16 -2.51 -21.30
N GLU A 103 4.41 -2.44 -20.86
CA GLU A 103 5.60 -2.68 -21.68
C GLU A 103 5.58 -4.11 -22.25
N ASP A 104 5.25 -5.11 -21.43
CA ASP A 104 5.13 -6.52 -21.84
C ASP A 104 4.07 -6.73 -22.94
N ARG A 105 3.06 -5.85 -23.02
CA ARG A 105 2.04 -5.86 -24.08
C ARG A 105 2.41 -5.01 -25.29
N GLY A 106 3.58 -4.37 -25.30
CA GLY A 106 4.03 -3.51 -26.40
C GLY A 106 3.24 -2.20 -26.51
N VAL A 107 2.61 -1.72 -25.43
CA VAL A 107 1.86 -0.44 -25.41
C VAL A 107 2.60 0.60 -24.60
N GLU A 108 2.27 1.88 -24.86
CA GLU A 108 2.88 3.00 -24.12
C GLU A 108 2.81 2.81 -22.62
N SER A 109 3.95 3.05 -21.95
CA SER A 109 4.11 2.87 -20.51
C SER A 109 4.67 4.14 -19.87
N SER A 110 4.08 4.54 -18.75
CA SER A 110 4.57 5.59 -17.88
C SER A 110 3.99 5.40 -16.48
N PRO A 111 4.51 6.05 -15.45
CA PRO A 111 3.92 6.00 -14.10
C PRO A 111 2.45 6.43 -14.07
N LEU A 112 2.07 7.45 -14.82
CA LEU A 112 0.68 7.93 -14.91
C LEU A 112 -0.24 6.90 -15.59
N LEU A 113 0.25 6.24 -16.62
CA LEU A 113 -0.49 5.19 -17.32
C LEU A 113 -0.64 3.90 -16.51
N ALA A 114 0.01 3.80 -15.36
CA ALA A 114 -0.12 2.69 -14.42
C ALA A 114 -1.29 2.86 -13.43
N ASP A 115 -2.06 3.95 -13.46
CA ASP A 115 -3.18 4.17 -12.55
C ASP A 115 -4.28 3.07 -12.66
N PRO A 116 -4.66 2.56 -13.83
CA PRO A 116 -5.58 1.42 -13.91
C PRO A 116 -5.03 0.14 -13.24
N ALA A 117 -3.74 -0.13 -13.38
CA ALA A 117 -3.08 -1.26 -12.70
C ALA A 117 -3.00 -1.02 -11.18
N THR A 118 -2.80 0.23 -10.76
CA THR A 118 -2.88 0.63 -9.35
C THR A 118 -4.26 0.36 -8.77
N ALA A 119 -5.33 0.74 -9.48
CA ALA A 119 -6.71 0.50 -9.05
C ALA A 119 -7.01 -1.00 -8.94
N ALA A 120 -6.50 -1.83 -9.85
CA ALA A 120 -6.65 -3.27 -9.78
C ALA A 120 -5.97 -3.85 -8.51
N VAL A 121 -4.73 -3.44 -8.21
CA VAL A 121 -4.04 -3.85 -6.97
C VAL A 121 -4.79 -3.32 -5.75
N THR A 122 -5.33 -2.10 -5.79
CA THR A 122 -6.14 -1.52 -4.70
C THR A 122 -7.37 -2.36 -4.42
N ALA A 123 -8.14 -2.73 -5.47
CA ALA A 123 -9.33 -3.57 -5.30
C ALA A 123 -8.99 -4.94 -4.68
N ILE A 124 -7.94 -5.60 -5.18
CA ILE A 124 -7.51 -6.91 -4.67
C ILE A 124 -7.04 -6.79 -3.20
N SER A 125 -6.24 -5.78 -2.88
CA SER A 125 -5.77 -5.55 -1.52
C SER A 125 -6.91 -5.27 -0.54
N ALA A 126 -7.87 -4.43 -0.94
CA ALA A 126 -9.05 -4.12 -0.15
C ALA A 126 -9.95 -5.35 0.04
N GLN A 127 -10.15 -6.16 -1.01
CA GLN A 127 -10.91 -7.41 -0.94
C GLN A 127 -10.31 -8.40 0.05
N MET A 128 -8.97 -8.44 0.15
CA MET A 128 -8.24 -9.28 1.09
C MET A 128 -8.24 -8.72 2.52
N GLY A 129 -8.68 -7.48 2.75
CA GLY A 129 -8.75 -6.87 4.08
C GLY A 129 -7.56 -5.98 4.45
N ALA A 130 -6.80 -5.47 3.47
CA ALA A 130 -5.79 -4.46 3.76
C ALA A 130 -6.40 -3.27 4.49
N TRP A 131 -5.74 -2.78 5.54
CA TRP A 131 -6.18 -1.65 6.34
C TRP A 131 -6.27 -0.36 5.52
N GLY A 132 -5.36 -0.19 4.58
CA GLY A 132 -5.34 0.99 3.74
C GLY A 132 -4.43 0.83 2.52
N VAL A 133 -4.63 1.72 1.56
CA VAL A 133 -3.79 1.86 0.38
C VAL A 133 -3.25 3.29 0.29
N ARG A 134 -2.00 3.43 -0.16
CA ARG A 134 -1.40 4.73 -0.42
C ARG A 134 -1.25 4.93 -1.93
N VAL A 135 -2.00 5.89 -2.46
CA VAL A 135 -2.18 6.11 -3.90
C VAL A 135 -1.94 7.57 -4.30
N HIS A 136 -1.67 7.81 -5.59
CA HIS A 136 -1.58 9.15 -6.17
C HIS A 136 -2.93 9.59 -6.75
N GLU A 137 -3.68 8.64 -7.34
CA GLU A 137 -5.01 8.89 -7.91
C GLU A 137 -6.06 8.36 -6.94
N VAL A 138 -6.73 9.29 -6.23
CA VAL A 138 -7.60 8.95 -5.11
C VAL A 138 -8.96 8.46 -5.60
N ASP A 139 -9.59 9.14 -6.56
CA ASP A 139 -10.96 8.86 -6.98
C ASP A 139 -11.11 7.45 -7.55
N VAL A 140 -10.26 7.09 -8.52
CA VAL A 140 -10.25 5.73 -9.11
C VAL A 140 -9.90 4.66 -8.07
N SER A 141 -9.02 4.99 -7.12
CA SER A 141 -8.67 4.05 -6.04
C SER A 141 -9.79 3.92 -5.01
N ARG A 142 -10.55 4.98 -4.77
CA ARG A 142 -11.74 4.95 -3.91
C ARG A 142 -12.82 4.06 -4.54
N ASP A 143 -13.11 4.23 -5.83
CA ASP A 143 -14.03 3.34 -6.56
C ASP A 143 -13.60 1.86 -6.44
N ALA A 144 -12.30 1.59 -6.56
CA ALA A 144 -11.77 0.24 -6.42
C ALA A 144 -12.01 -0.36 -5.01
N VAL A 145 -11.87 0.45 -3.95
CA VAL A 145 -12.17 0.03 -2.57
C VAL A 145 -13.67 -0.21 -2.39
N ASP A 146 -14.51 0.68 -2.90
CA ASP A 146 -15.97 0.56 -2.79
C ASP A 146 -16.49 -0.66 -3.55
N VAL A 147 -15.92 -0.97 -4.72
CA VAL A 147 -16.21 -2.22 -5.45
C VAL A 147 -15.80 -3.44 -4.64
N ALA A 148 -14.62 -3.46 -4.03
CA ALA A 148 -14.18 -4.58 -3.20
C ALA A 148 -15.11 -4.78 -1.99
N ALA A 149 -15.54 -3.70 -1.34
CA ALA A 149 -16.49 -3.75 -0.22
C ALA A 149 -17.85 -4.31 -0.64
N ALA A 150 -18.40 -3.83 -1.77
CA ALA A 150 -19.65 -4.31 -2.32
C ALA A 150 -19.57 -5.80 -2.71
N TRP A 151 -18.45 -6.20 -3.31
CA TRP A 151 -18.20 -7.59 -3.70
C TRP A 151 -18.19 -8.52 -2.48
N ASN A 152 -17.51 -8.14 -1.42
CA ASN A 152 -17.43 -8.92 -0.19
C ASN A 152 -18.77 -8.98 0.55
N ALA A 153 -19.57 -7.91 0.51
CA ALA A 153 -20.89 -7.87 1.12
C ALA A 153 -21.92 -8.70 0.33
N GLY A 154 -21.73 -8.87 -0.98
CA GLY A 154 -22.66 -9.61 -1.83
C GLY A 154 -24.10 -9.08 -1.71
N ALA A 155 -25.07 -9.96 -1.47
CA ALA A 155 -26.48 -9.60 -1.34
C ALA A 155 -26.80 -8.71 -0.12
N ALA A 156 -25.88 -8.57 0.84
CA ALA A 156 -26.02 -7.68 1.99
C ALA A 156 -25.57 -6.23 1.69
N TYR A 157 -25.10 -5.96 0.48
CA TYR A 157 -24.71 -4.61 0.09
C TYR A 157 -25.93 -3.70 -0.05
N THR A 158 -26.09 -2.75 0.86
CA THR A 158 -27.21 -1.80 0.87
C THR A 158 -26.93 -0.47 0.18
N GLY A 159 -25.76 -0.35 -0.49
CA GLY A 159 -25.20 0.93 -0.90
C GLY A 159 -24.53 1.64 0.28
N GLY A 160 -23.41 2.32 0.05
CA GLY A 160 -22.80 3.12 1.11
C GLY A 160 -23.77 4.22 1.52
N GLU A 161 -24.18 4.27 2.78
CA GLU A 161 -24.62 5.52 3.36
C GLU A 161 -23.38 6.43 3.28
N HIS A 162 -23.33 7.25 2.22
CA HIS A 162 -22.35 8.32 2.15
C HIS A 162 -22.60 9.19 3.38
N ALA A 163 -21.74 9.11 4.38
CA ALA A 163 -21.63 10.15 5.34
C ALA A 163 -21.38 11.42 4.52
N SER A 164 -22.43 12.18 4.30
CA SER A 164 -22.39 13.50 3.68
C SER A 164 -21.67 14.42 4.68
N GLY A 165 -20.34 14.28 4.72
CA GLY A 165 -19.49 15.31 5.30
C GLY A 165 -19.66 16.53 4.42
N SER A 166 -20.54 17.41 4.83
CA SER A 166 -20.69 18.75 4.26
C SER A 166 -19.34 19.44 4.37
N TYR A 167 -18.55 19.42 3.31
CA TYR A 167 -17.53 20.43 3.12
C TYR A 167 -18.29 21.73 2.91
N ALA A 168 -18.44 22.52 4.00
CA ALA A 168 -18.90 23.88 3.91
C ALA A 168 -17.90 24.64 3.05
N ASN A 169 -18.29 24.89 1.79
CA ASN A 169 -17.63 25.87 0.95
C ASN A 169 -17.80 27.24 1.63
N GLY A 170 -16.76 27.67 2.33
CA GLY A 170 -16.61 29.05 2.77
C GLY A 170 -16.33 29.94 1.57
N ALA A 171 -17.36 30.19 0.77
CA ALA A 171 -17.40 31.29 -0.16
C ALA A 171 -18.11 32.44 0.56
N ASP A 172 -17.37 33.22 1.30
CA ASP A 172 -17.86 34.53 1.75
C ASP A 172 -17.24 35.58 0.86
N GLY A 173 -18.08 36.10 -0.04
CA GLY A 173 -17.86 37.33 -0.77
C GLY A 173 -17.97 38.50 0.15
N GLY A 174 -16.89 39.26 0.29
CA GLY A 174 -16.86 40.56 0.95
C GLY A 174 -16.84 41.68 -0.12
N THR A 175 -17.81 42.48 -0.08
CA THR A 175 -17.96 43.81 -0.75
C THR A 175 -16.78 44.74 -0.43
#